data_8297fa6b8ce2410f49bceb844a95cc75
#
_entry.id   8297fa6b8ce2410f49bceb844a95cc75
#
_cell.length_a   1.000
_cell.length_b   1.000
_cell.length_c   1.000
_cell.angle_alpha   90.00
_cell.angle_beta   90.00
_cell.angle_gamma   90.00
#
_symmetry.space_group_name_H-M   'P 1'
#
loop_
_entity.id
_entity.type
_entity.pdbx_description
1 polymer ?
#
loop_
_entity_poly.entity_id
_entity_poly.type
_entity_poly.pdbx_seq_one_letter_code
_entity_poly.pdbx_strand_id
1 'polypeptide(L)'
;TLLRGYADDLPLQQWLQDYIWPYEDSLTDDDIERGSETAIREMIRGGSVFFNDMYFGIDRTIRLVDSLGVRACIGITVMDNHSQAVEDGKIDFVNHFVDPTGGRITLAIAPHSVYTVGTAKLVRSAEWARNKGLKIHIHISETRKEVEDCLKEHGTTPVRYLDSIGFLGPDVVAAHCVHVDEEEWDILAARGVTVSHCPCSNMKRGSGRFPYELAIRSGARIT
;
A
#
# COMPACT_ATOMS: atom_id res chain seq x y z
N THR A 1 -7.08 -0.67 12.57
CA THR A 1 -7.21 -1.30 13.90
C THR A 1 -8.64 -1.26 14.41
N LEU A 2 -9.39 -0.15 14.24
CA LEU A 2 -10.81 -0.06 14.65
C LEU A 2 -11.69 -1.15 14.03
N LEU A 3 -11.40 -1.53 12.79
CA LEU A 3 -12.16 -2.53 12.02
C LEU A 3 -11.64 -3.95 12.19
N ARG A 4 -10.70 -4.20 13.10
CA ARG A 4 -10.19 -5.55 13.36
C ARG A 4 -11.28 -6.44 13.93
N GLY A 5 -11.54 -7.58 13.29
CA GLY A 5 -12.64 -8.48 13.64
C GLY A 5 -13.98 -8.16 12.96
N TYR A 6 -14.07 -7.05 12.22
CA TYR A 6 -15.29 -6.69 11.53
C TYR A 6 -15.39 -7.39 10.16
N ALA A 7 -16.36 -8.29 10.04
CA ALA A 7 -16.64 -9.08 8.83
C ALA A 7 -15.41 -9.83 8.26
N ASP A 8 -14.59 -10.42 9.13
CA ASP A 8 -13.28 -10.98 8.77
C ASP A 8 -13.30 -12.20 7.85
N ASP A 9 -14.38 -13.00 7.85
CA ASP A 9 -14.46 -14.28 7.15
C ASP A 9 -14.99 -14.15 5.71
N LEU A 10 -14.81 -12.99 5.08
CA LEU A 10 -15.28 -12.71 3.73
C LEU A 10 -14.13 -12.56 2.74
N PRO A 11 -14.35 -12.93 1.44
CA PRO A 11 -13.43 -12.61 0.37
C PRO A 11 -13.14 -11.10 0.30
N LEU A 12 -11.91 -10.72 -0.09
CA LEU A 12 -11.42 -9.34 -0.03
C LEU A 12 -12.39 -8.33 -0.69
N GLN A 13 -12.83 -8.57 -1.93
CA GLN A 13 -13.69 -7.63 -2.66
C GLN A 13 -15.05 -7.45 -1.98
N GLN A 14 -15.67 -8.54 -1.54
CA GLN A 14 -16.94 -8.48 -0.81
C GLN A 14 -16.75 -7.76 0.53
N TRP A 15 -15.68 -8.05 1.25
CA TRP A 15 -15.34 -7.39 2.51
C TRP A 15 -15.16 -5.88 2.33
N LEU A 16 -14.45 -5.46 1.28
CA LEU A 16 -14.24 -4.04 0.98
C LEU A 16 -15.57 -3.35 0.60
N GLN A 17 -16.31 -3.90 -0.39
CA GLN A 17 -17.47 -3.23 -0.99
C GLN A 17 -18.68 -3.20 -0.09
N ASP A 18 -18.97 -4.31 0.62
CA ASP A 18 -20.20 -4.45 1.39
C ASP A 18 -20.07 -3.96 2.85
N TYR A 19 -18.81 -3.91 3.38
CA TYR A 19 -18.60 -3.64 4.80
C TYR A 19 -17.62 -2.51 5.06
N ILE A 20 -16.43 -2.52 4.45
CA ILE A 20 -15.37 -1.59 4.84
C ILE A 20 -15.60 -0.20 4.26
N TRP A 21 -15.75 -0.07 2.96
CA TRP A 21 -15.96 1.24 2.34
C TRP A 21 -17.20 1.96 2.86
N PRO A 22 -18.40 1.31 3.03
CA PRO A 22 -19.54 1.96 3.66
C PRO A 22 -19.27 2.40 5.11
N TYR A 23 -18.44 1.64 5.85
CA TYR A 23 -18.06 2.04 7.20
C TYR A 23 -17.05 3.19 7.19
N GLU A 24 -16.05 3.13 6.32
CA GLU A 24 -15.02 4.16 6.16
C GLU A 24 -15.62 5.52 5.77
N ASP A 25 -16.67 5.53 4.94
CA ASP A 25 -17.40 6.74 4.57
C ASP A 25 -18.07 7.43 5.79
N SER A 26 -18.28 6.71 6.87
CA SER A 26 -18.85 7.22 8.12
C SER A 26 -17.82 7.65 9.16
N LEU A 27 -16.54 7.35 8.95
CA LEU A 27 -15.48 7.68 9.90
C LEU A 27 -15.21 9.18 9.96
N THR A 28 -15.04 9.67 11.16
CA THR A 28 -14.55 11.03 11.41
C THR A 28 -13.03 11.04 11.55
N ASP A 29 -12.43 12.21 11.42
CA ASP A 29 -11.01 12.41 11.68
C ASP A 29 -10.61 11.95 13.10
N ASP A 30 -11.48 12.15 14.09
CA ASP A 30 -11.23 11.72 15.47
C ASP A 30 -11.26 10.19 15.61
N ASP A 31 -12.08 9.48 14.83
CA ASP A 31 -12.07 8.02 14.80
C ASP A 31 -10.78 7.49 14.19
N ILE A 32 -10.32 8.11 13.09
CA ILE A 32 -9.03 7.77 12.46
C ILE A 32 -7.88 8.02 13.44
N GLU A 33 -7.88 9.15 14.14
CA GLU A 33 -6.84 9.47 15.14
C GLU A 33 -6.80 8.44 16.25
N ARG A 34 -7.95 8.10 16.86
CA ARG A 34 -8.04 7.08 17.93
C ARG A 34 -7.60 5.70 17.44
N GLY A 35 -8.00 5.32 16.22
CA GLY A 35 -7.59 4.05 15.60
C GLY A 35 -6.09 3.98 15.36
N SER A 36 -5.51 5.06 14.82
CA SER A 36 -4.07 5.18 14.57
C SER A 36 -3.27 5.18 15.88
N GLU A 37 -3.72 5.92 16.89
CA GLU A 37 -3.06 5.92 18.22
C GLU A 37 -3.05 4.52 18.83
N THR A 38 -4.18 3.83 18.80
CA THR A 38 -4.30 2.46 19.31
C THR A 38 -3.34 1.52 18.58
N ALA A 39 -3.32 1.58 17.24
CA ALA A 39 -2.44 0.77 16.41
C ALA A 39 -0.95 1.03 16.70
N ILE A 40 -0.53 2.30 16.77
CA ILE A 40 0.85 2.67 17.03
C ILE A 40 1.29 2.19 18.43
N ARG A 41 0.45 2.37 19.44
CA ARG A 41 0.74 1.88 20.80
C ARG A 41 0.86 0.36 20.87
N GLU A 42 0.02 -0.37 20.12
CA GLU A 42 0.14 -1.83 19.99
C GLU A 42 1.44 -2.24 19.29
N MET A 43 1.78 -1.59 18.17
CA MET A 43 3.03 -1.83 17.46
C MET A 43 4.26 -1.62 18.34
N ILE A 44 4.32 -0.52 19.08
CA ILE A 44 5.41 -0.23 20.03
C ILE A 44 5.51 -1.32 21.10
N ARG A 45 4.39 -1.74 21.70
CA ARG A 45 4.36 -2.82 22.70
C ARG A 45 4.81 -4.16 22.12
N GLY A 46 4.53 -4.41 20.82
CA GLY A 46 4.98 -5.59 20.07
C GLY A 46 6.41 -5.52 19.59
N GLY A 47 7.14 -4.40 19.83
CA GLY A 47 8.52 -4.21 19.39
C GLY A 47 8.66 -3.64 17.97
N SER A 48 7.56 -3.27 17.29
CA SER A 48 7.63 -2.60 16.00
C SER A 48 7.96 -1.12 16.21
N VAL A 49 9.07 -0.70 15.60
CA VAL A 49 9.59 0.68 15.73
C VAL A 49 9.43 1.50 14.45
N PHE A 50 8.95 0.87 13.40
CA PHE A 50 8.69 1.47 12.10
C PHE A 50 7.45 0.81 11.49
N PHE A 51 6.60 1.60 10.81
CA PHE A 51 5.51 1.09 10.01
C PHE A 51 5.39 1.84 8.67
N ASN A 52 4.80 1.17 7.70
CA ASN A 52 4.42 1.75 6.42
C ASN A 52 2.89 1.85 6.39
N ASP A 53 2.37 3.05 6.16
CA ASP A 53 0.94 3.34 6.20
C ASP A 53 0.38 3.65 4.80
N MET A 54 -0.83 3.21 4.54
CA MET A 54 -1.62 3.61 3.38
C MET A 54 -3.07 3.80 3.83
N TYR A 55 -3.37 4.98 4.37
CA TYR A 55 -4.70 5.28 4.89
C TYR A 55 -5.06 6.77 4.76
N PHE A 56 -6.19 7.15 5.34
CA PHE A 56 -6.69 8.52 5.41
C PHE A 56 -6.21 9.24 6.67
N GLY A 57 -6.49 10.55 6.79
CA GLY A 57 -6.16 11.30 7.99
C GLY A 57 -4.66 11.48 8.23
N ILE A 58 -3.89 11.70 7.17
CA ILE A 58 -2.42 11.80 7.15
C ILE A 58 -1.89 12.73 8.24
N ASP A 59 -2.47 13.93 8.37
CA ASP A 59 -2.05 14.94 9.35
C ASP A 59 -2.17 14.43 10.79
N ARG A 60 -3.24 13.66 11.07
CA ARG A 60 -3.48 13.06 12.38
C ARG A 60 -2.44 12.01 12.69
N THR A 61 -2.18 11.12 11.72
CA THR A 61 -1.16 10.07 11.85
C THR A 61 0.24 10.68 12.06
N ILE A 62 0.60 11.73 11.32
CA ILE A 62 1.89 12.43 11.48
C ILE A 62 2.07 12.99 12.90
N ARG A 63 1.05 13.65 13.46
CA ARG A 63 1.11 14.16 14.84
C ARG A 63 1.29 13.04 15.86
N LEU A 64 0.62 11.91 15.66
CA LEU A 64 0.77 10.75 16.54
C LEU A 64 2.16 10.12 16.43
N VAL A 65 2.71 10.00 15.21
CA VAL A 65 4.09 9.51 15.00
C VAL A 65 5.09 10.40 15.72
N ASP A 66 4.92 11.70 15.64
CA ASP A 66 5.78 12.66 16.36
C ASP A 66 5.66 12.53 17.88
N SER A 67 4.44 12.57 18.40
CA SER A 67 4.18 12.53 19.85
C SER A 67 4.56 11.19 20.50
N LEU A 68 4.38 10.06 19.81
CA LEU A 68 4.67 8.72 20.32
C LEU A 68 6.10 8.25 20.05
N GLY A 69 6.87 8.98 19.25
CA GLY A 69 8.29 8.73 19.06
C GLY A 69 8.62 7.55 18.13
N VAL A 70 7.66 7.04 17.36
CA VAL A 70 7.85 5.95 16.41
C VAL A 70 8.36 6.47 15.07
N ARG A 71 8.81 5.59 14.19
CA ARG A 71 9.16 5.91 12.80
C ARG A 71 8.06 5.45 11.84
N ALA A 72 7.82 6.21 10.77
CA ALA A 72 6.82 5.85 9.78
C ALA A 72 7.20 6.25 8.34
N CYS A 73 6.70 5.48 7.39
CA CYS A 73 6.54 5.89 6.00
C CYS A 73 5.04 6.13 5.75
N ILE A 74 4.66 7.35 5.47
CA ILE A 74 3.26 7.75 5.29
C ILE A 74 2.93 7.76 3.80
N GLY A 75 2.02 6.88 3.39
CA GLY A 75 1.58 6.75 2.01
C GLY A 75 0.52 7.79 1.64
N ILE A 76 0.81 8.56 0.61
CA ILE A 76 -0.13 9.48 -0.02
C ILE A 76 -1.00 8.67 -0.98
N THR A 77 -2.15 8.23 -0.51
CA THR A 77 -3.05 7.32 -1.23
C THR A 77 -3.54 7.93 -2.54
N VAL A 78 -3.45 7.17 -3.64
CA VAL A 78 -3.98 7.54 -4.96
C VAL A 78 -5.02 6.49 -5.38
N MET A 79 -6.22 6.96 -5.77
CA MET A 79 -7.33 6.13 -6.26
C MET A 79 -8.11 6.87 -7.34
N ASP A 80 -8.80 6.15 -8.23
CA ASP A 80 -9.54 6.79 -9.33
C ASP A 80 -10.81 7.53 -8.86
N ASN A 81 -11.39 7.11 -7.75
CA ASN A 81 -12.56 7.77 -7.17
C ASN A 81 -12.26 9.10 -6.44
N HIS A 82 -10.99 9.49 -6.31
CA HIS A 82 -10.63 10.78 -5.72
C HIS A 82 -10.98 11.92 -6.68
N SER A 83 -11.62 12.97 -6.15
CA SER A 83 -11.88 14.19 -6.91
C SER A 83 -10.57 14.95 -7.21
N GLN A 84 -10.58 15.81 -8.23
CA GLN A 84 -9.43 16.65 -8.58
C GLN A 84 -8.98 17.51 -7.39
N ALA A 85 -9.91 18.07 -6.62
CA ALA A 85 -9.59 18.87 -5.43
C ALA A 85 -8.82 18.07 -4.37
N VAL A 86 -9.18 16.79 -4.17
CA VAL A 86 -8.45 15.90 -3.26
C VAL A 86 -7.04 15.62 -3.78
N GLU A 87 -6.88 15.39 -5.08
CA GLU A 87 -5.56 15.17 -5.69
C GLU A 87 -4.68 16.43 -5.59
N ASP A 88 -5.21 17.60 -5.90
CA ASP A 88 -4.50 18.88 -5.79
C ASP A 88 -4.05 19.15 -4.35
N GLY A 89 -4.90 18.86 -3.38
CA GLY A 89 -4.56 18.97 -1.96
C GLY A 89 -3.42 18.04 -1.54
N LYS A 90 -3.37 16.83 -2.08
CA LYS A 90 -2.26 15.89 -1.83
C LYS A 90 -0.95 16.35 -2.47
N ILE A 91 -1.02 16.88 -3.67
CA ILE A 91 0.14 17.45 -4.36
C ILE A 91 0.69 18.64 -3.57
N ASP A 92 -0.20 19.53 -3.13
CA ASP A 92 0.17 20.69 -2.30
C ASP A 92 0.82 20.25 -0.98
N PHE A 93 0.20 19.28 -0.30
CA PHE A 93 0.75 18.69 0.92
C PHE A 93 2.16 18.16 0.72
N VAL A 94 2.40 17.33 -0.30
CA VAL A 94 3.74 16.76 -0.57
C VAL A 94 4.77 17.85 -0.91
N ASN A 95 4.34 18.90 -1.63
CA ASN A 95 5.22 20.00 -2.01
C ASN A 95 5.71 20.83 -0.82
N HIS A 96 4.89 20.95 0.22
CA HIS A 96 5.16 21.78 1.39
C HIS A 96 5.46 20.98 2.66
N PHE A 97 5.47 19.65 2.58
CA PHE A 97 5.73 18.80 3.74
C PHE A 97 7.13 19.02 4.30
N VAL A 98 7.19 19.32 5.57
CA VAL A 98 8.41 19.35 6.37
C VAL A 98 8.24 18.35 7.50
N ASP A 99 9.15 17.39 7.58
CA ASP A 99 9.12 16.39 8.67
C ASP A 99 9.30 17.05 10.04
N PRO A 100 8.27 17.05 10.91
CA PRO A 100 8.35 17.69 12.22
C PRO A 100 9.24 16.92 13.19
N THR A 101 9.60 15.69 12.86
CA THR A 101 10.25 14.74 13.75
C THR A 101 11.78 14.69 13.64
N GLY A 102 12.33 15.42 12.68
CA GLY A 102 13.79 15.43 12.41
C GLY A 102 14.31 14.10 11.82
N GLY A 103 13.57 13.45 10.94
CA GLY A 103 14.01 12.27 10.18
C GLY A 103 13.34 10.96 10.56
N ARG A 104 12.23 10.98 11.34
CA ARG A 104 11.46 9.78 11.67
C ARG A 104 10.32 9.53 10.69
N ILE A 105 9.85 10.53 9.96
CA ILE A 105 8.78 10.41 8.97
C ILE A 105 9.34 10.57 7.57
N THR A 106 8.98 9.63 6.69
CA THR A 106 9.17 9.73 5.25
C THR A 106 7.80 9.63 4.58
N LEU A 107 7.70 10.17 3.35
CA LEU A 107 6.50 10.02 2.53
C LEU A 107 6.71 8.96 1.44
N ALA A 108 5.62 8.35 1.00
CA ALA A 108 5.55 7.56 -0.22
C ALA A 108 4.34 7.98 -1.05
N ILE A 109 4.39 7.88 -2.37
CA ILE A 109 3.20 7.93 -3.21
C ILE A 109 2.59 6.54 -3.23
N ALA A 110 1.31 6.43 -2.90
CA ALA A 110 0.67 5.16 -2.62
C ALA A 110 -0.57 4.91 -3.52
N PRO A 111 -0.36 4.61 -4.84
CA PRO A 111 -1.46 4.09 -5.65
C PRO A 111 -1.91 2.75 -5.07
N HIS A 112 -3.23 2.63 -4.80
CA HIS A 112 -3.74 1.53 -4.00
C HIS A 112 -3.47 0.16 -4.64
N SER A 113 -3.89 -0.02 -5.89
CA SER A 113 -3.75 -1.30 -6.62
C SER A 113 -4.03 -1.09 -8.12
N VAL A 114 -3.77 -2.11 -8.95
CA VAL A 114 -4.06 -2.09 -10.39
C VAL A 114 -5.55 -2.04 -10.71
N TYR A 115 -6.42 -2.50 -9.80
CA TYR A 115 -7.88 -2.51 -9.99
C TYR A 115 -8.61 -1.27 -9.45
N THR A 116 -7.91 -0.35 -8.81
CA THR A 116 -8.46 0.90 -8.27
C THR A 116 -7.82 2.15 -8.85
N VAL A 117 -6.77 1.97 -9.66
CA VAL A 117 -5.98 3.07 -10.24
C VAL A 117 -5.68 2.76 -11.71
N GLY A 118 -6.24 3.54 -12.62
CA GLY A 118 -6.03 3.36 -14.06
C GLY A 118 -4.62 3.70 -14.51
N THR A 119 -4.24 3.18 -15.68
CA THR A 119 -2.88 3.25 -16.27
C THR A 119 -2.27 4.64 -16.21
N ALA A 120 -2.98 5.66 -16.70
CA ALA A 120 -2.46 7.02 -16.76
C ALA A 120 -2.12 7.59 -15.38
N LYS A 121 -2.91 7.22 -14.37
CA LYS A 121 -2.70 7.66 -12.99
C LYS A 121 -1.58 6.87 -12.31
N LEU A 122 -1.43 5.57 -12.60
CA LEU A 122 -0.28 4.76 -12.16
C LEU A 122 1.04 5.35 -12.70
N VAL A 123 1.12 5.62 -14.00
CA VAL A 123 2.31 6.22 -14.62
C VAL A 123 2.64 7.57 -13.98
N ARG A 124 1.65 8.48 -13.87
CA ARG A 124 1.86 9.79 -13.21
C ARG A 124 2.29 9.67 -11.75
N SER A 125 1.77 8.69 -11.02
CA SER A 125 2.16 8.45 -9.63
C SER A 125 3.62 8.04 -9.52
N ALA A 126 4.10 7.17 -10.41
CA ALA A 126 5.49 6.76 -10.45
C ALA A 126 6.42 7.93 -10.82
N GLU A 127 6.05 8.72 -11.83
CA GLU A 127 6.78 9.93 -12.22
C GLU A 127 6.83 10.95 -11.06
N TRP A 128 5.71 11.17 -10.40
CA TRP A 128 5.62 12.09 -9.26
C TRP A 128 6.53 11.66 -8.12
N ALA A 129 6.47 10.37 -7.72
CA ALA A 129 7.34 9.83 -6.68
C ALA A 129 8.82 9.99 -7.03
N ARG A 130 9.21 9.62 -8.25
CA ARG A 130 10.60 9.69 -8.73
C ARG A 130 11.12 11.14 -8.79
N ASN A 131 10.31 12.08 -9.28
CA ASN A 131 10.65 13.50 -9.32
C ASN A 131 10.85 14.11 -7.91
N LYS A 132 10.22 13.53 -6.89
CA LYS A 132 10.34 13.95 -5.49
C LYS A 132 11.35 13.10 -4.68
N GLY A 133 11.94 12.06 -5.28
CA GLY A 133 12.83 11.14 -4.57
C GLY A 133 12.11 10.30 -3.50
N LEU A 134 10.79 10.08 -3.67
CA LEU A 134 9.94 9.34 -2.74
C LEU A 134 9.83 7.87 -3.15
N LYS A 135 9.46 7.02 -2.20
CA LYS A 135 9.07 5.63 -2.46
C LYS A 135 7.67 5.56 -3.05
N ILE A 136 7.39 4.43 -3.68
CA ILE A 136 6.05 4.04 -4.14
C ILE A 136 5.60 2.86 -3.30
N HIS A 137 4.36 2.89 -2.83
CA HIS A 137 3.74 1.78 -2.11
C HIS A 137 2.48 1.34 -2.86
N ILE A 138 2.35 0.05 -3.15
CA ILE A 138 1.22 -0.50 -3.92
C ILE A 138 0.92 -1.95 -3.48
N HIS A 139 -0.34 -2.38 -3.53
CA HIS A 139 -0.72 -3.78 -3.39
C HIS A 139 -0.65 -4.47 -4.76
N ILE A 140 0.00 -5.62 -4.84
CA ILE A 140 0.21 -6.35 -6.10
C ILE A 140 -0.10 -7.83 -5.91
N SER A 141 -0.96 -8.38 -6.78
CA SER A 141 -1.24 -9.82 -6.87
C SER A 141 -1.62 -10.43 -5.51
N GLU A 142 -2.43 -9.71 -4.72
CA GLU A 142 -2.87 -10.17 -3.41
C GLU A 142 -3.82 -11.37 -3.54
N THR A 143 -4.78 -11.29 -4.47
CA THR A 143 -5.79 -12.31 -4.67
C THR A 143 -5.77 -12.87 -6.09
N ARG A 144 -6.24 -14.12 -6.23
CA ARG A 144 -6.42 -14.73 -7.56
C ARG A 144 -7.38 -13.91 -8.43
N LYS A 145 -8.43 -13.35 -7.81
CA LYS A 145 -9.38 -12.50 -8.53
C LYS A 145 -8.72 -11.26 -9.14
N GLU A 146 -7.82 -10.60 -8.42
CA GLU A 146 -7.05 -9.46 -8.94
C GLU A 146 -6.27 -9.86 -10.20
N VAL A 147 -5.59 -11.01 -10.16
CA VAL A 147 -4.82 -11.52 -11.32
C VAL A 147 -5.75 -11.83 -12.49
N GLU A 148 -6.88 -12.52 -12.25
CA GLU A 148 -7.87 -12.86 -13.29
C GLU A 148 -8.51 -11.61 -13.91
N ASP A 149 -8.82 -10.59 -13.12
CA ASP A 149 -9.39 -9.34 -13.60
C ASP A 149 -8.36 -8.54 -14.41
N CYS A 150 -7.11 -8.47 -13.96
CA CYS A 150 -6.02 -7.84 -14.71
C CYS A 150 -5.76 -8.55 -16.06
N LEU A 151 -5.81 -9.90 -16.08
CA LEU A 151 -5.72 -10.67 -17.31
C LEU A 151 -6.86 -10.35 -18.30
N LYS A 152 -8.09 -10.16 -17.82
CA LYS A 152 -9.23 -9.79 -18.67
C LYS A 152 -9.14 -8.37 -19.20
N GLU A 153 -8.69 -7.43 -18.38
CA GLU A 153 -8.66 -6.01 -18.69
C GLU A 153 -7.43 -5.63 -19.52
N HIS A 154 -6.26 -6.14 -19.16
CA HIS A 154 -4.97 -5.76 -19.72
C HIS A 154 -4.28 -6.86 -20.54
N GLY A 155 -4.85 -8.07 -20.61
CA GLY A 155 -4.26 -9.21 -21.32
C GLY A 155 -3.00 -9.79 -20.66
N THR A 156 -2.68 -9.37 -19.46
CA THR A 156 -1.48 -9.80 -18.72
C THR A 156 -1.70 -9.74 -17.21
N THR A 157 -0.76 -10.27 -16.42
CA THR A 157 -0.81 -10.31 -14.96
C THR A 157 -0.34 -8.98 -14.34
N PRO A 158 -0.67 -8.67 -13.08
CA PRO A 158 -0.35 -7.38 -12.46
C PRO A 158 1.14 -7.01 -12.49
N VAL A 159 2.05 -7.94 -12.22
CA VAL A 159 3.49 -7.67 -12.24
C VAL A 159 3.97 -7.34 -13.66
N ARG A 160 3.60 -8.15 -14.64
CA ARG A 160 3.97 -7.91 -16.05
C ARG A 160 3.34 -6.63 -16.59
N TYR A 161 2.08 -6.35 -16.21
CA TYR A 161 1.41 -5.11 -16.56
C TYR A 161 2.16 -3.89 -16.03
N LEU A 162 2.46 -3.87 -14.74
CA LEU A 162 3.20 -2.77 -14.10
C LEU A 162 4.62 -2.61 -14.66
N ASP A 163 5.27 -3.72 -15.03
CA ASP A 163 6.56 -3.68 -15.72
C ASP A 163 6.44 -3.04 -17.11
N SER A 164 5.43 -3.42 -17.87
CA SER A 164 5.21 -2.93 -19.24
C SER A 164 4.97 -1.42 -19.33
N ILE A 165 4.40 -0.81 -18.28
CA ILE A 165 4.17 0.64 -18.20
C ILE A 165 5.30 1.40 -17.49
N GLY A 166 6.43 0.72 -17.18
CA GLY A 166 7.59 1.33 -16.52
C GLY A 166 7.37 1.72 -15.05
N PHE A 167 6.38 1.11 -14.40
CA PHE A 167 6.05 1.43 -13.00
C PHE A 167 7.04 0.82 -12.02
N LEU A 168 7.52 -0.42 -12.27
CA LEU A 168 8.40 -1.13 -11.35
C LEU A 168 9.81 -0.54 -11.29
N GLY A 169 10.40 -0.51 -10.10
CA GLY A 169 11.72 0.02 -9.85
C GLY A 169 12.19 -0.19 -8.40
N PRO A 170 13.42 0.21 -8.07
CA PRO A 170 14.00 0.06 -6.72
C PRO A 170 13.35 1.02 -5.69
N ASP A 171 12.53 1.90 -6.15
CA ASP A 171 11.69 2.82 -5.39
C ASP A 171 10.34 2.19 -4.96
N VAL A 172 9.97 1.03 -5.53
CA VAL A 172 8.68 0.38 -5.29
C VAL A 172 8.74 -0.58 -4.11
N VAL A 173 7.75 -0.46 -3.21
CA VAL A 173 7.40 -1.41 -2.17
C VAL A 173 6.08 -2.06 -2.57
N ALA A 174 6.12 -3.35 -2.92
CA ALA A 174 4.99 -4.15 -3.35
C ALA A 174 4.45 -4.98 -2.18
N ALA A 175 3.25 -4.68 -1.70
CA ALA A 175 2.60 -5.46 -0.66
C ALA A 175 1.98 -6.73 -1.25
N HIS A 176 1.97 -7.80 -0.46
CA HIS A 176 1.40 -9.12 -0.70
C HIS A 176 2.17 -10.02 -1.68
N CYS A 177 2.11 -9.81 -2.98
CA CYS A 177 2.73 -10.66 -4.02
C CYS A 177 2.46 -12.17 -3.81
N VAL A 178 1.20 -12.53 -3.53
CA VAL A 178 0.79 -13.91 -3.22
C VAL A 178 0.66 -14.75 -4.49
N HIS A 179 0.04 -14.19 -5.53
CA HIS A 179 -0.23 -14.86 -6.80
C HIS A 179 0.74 -14.39 -7.88
N VAL A 180 2.03 -14.66 -7.67
CA VAL A 180 3.15 -14.29 -8.54
C VAL A 180 3.85 -15.57 -8.99
N ASP A 181 4.04 -15.75 -10.28
CA ASP A 181 4.75 -16.89 -10.85
C ASP A 181 6.29 -16.71 -10.87
N GLU A 182 7.02 -17.74 -11.31
CA GLU A 182 8.48 -17.74 -11.27
C GLU A 182 9.09 -16.61 -12.13
N GLU A 183 8.58 -16.41 -13.35
CA GLU A 183 9.05 -15.34 -14.25
C GLU A 183 8.75 -13.94 -13.68
N GLU A 184 7.62 -13.77 -13.03
CA GLU A 184 7.27 -12.51 -12.36
C GLU A 184 8.17 -12.21 -11.16
N TRP A 185 8.58 -13.24 -10.42
CA TRP A 185 9.57 -13.08 -9.36
C TRP A 185 10.92 -12.63 -9.92
N ASP A 186 11.33 -13.14 -11.08
CA ASP A 186 12.54 -12.68 -11.77
C ASP A 186 12.43 -11.21 -12.21
N ILE A 187 11.26 -10.80 -12.69
CA ILE A 187 10.97 -9.37 -13.01
C ILE A 187 11.10 -8.50 -11.77
N LEU A 188 10.46 -8.86 -10.66
CA LEU A 188 10.52 -8.10 -9.41
C LEU A 188 11.97 -7.96 -8.90
N ALA A 189 12.72 -9.05 -8.95
CA ALA A 189 14.14 -9.07 -8.56
C ALA A 189 14.99 -8.18 -9.49
N ALA A 190 14.83 -8.31 -10.81
CA ALA A 190 15.58 -7.54 -11.80
C ALA A 190 15.29 -6.03 -11.72
N ARG A 191 14.05 -5.66 -11.41
CA ARG A 191 13.65 -4.26 -11.19
C ARG A 191 14.05 -3.73 -9.80
N GLY A 192 14.53 -4.60 -8.91
CA GLY A 192 14.95 -4.22 -7.55
C GLY A 192 13.79 -3.84 -6.63
N VAL A 193 12.57 -4.32 -6.93
CA VAL A 193 11.38 -4.11 -6.11
C VAL A 193 11.58 -4.72 -4.72
N THR A 194 11.09 -4.04 -3.68
CA THR A 194 11.03 -4.61 -2.33
C THR A 194 9.61 -5.16 -2.11
N VAL A 195 9.50 -6.44 -1.82
CA VAL A 195 8.23 -7.10 -1.55
C VAL A 195 7.96 -7.13 -0.05
N SER A 196 6.83 -6.58 0.36
CA SER A 196 6.37 -6.66 1.75
C SER A 196 5.45 -7.86 1.91
N HIS A 197 5.92 -8.89 2.62
CA HIS A 197 5.10 -10.06 2.95
C HIS A 197 4.11 -9.72 4.07
N CYS A 198 2.81 -9.96 3.82
CA CYS A 198 1.73 -9.63 4.72
C CYS A 198 1.03 -10.90 5.27
N PRO A 199 1.71 -11.77 6.05
CA PRO A 199 1.20 -13.10 6.40
C PRO A 199 -0.13 -13.06 7.17
N CYS A 200 -0.26 -12.14 8.12
CA CYS A 200 -1.49 -12.02 8.91
C CYS A 200 -2.69 -11.62 8.03
N SER A 201 -2.50 -10.65 7.14
CA SER A 201 -3.54 -10.24 6.20
C SER A 201 -3.90 -11.35 5.22
N ASN A 202 -2.89 -11.98 4.61
CA ASN A 202 -3.09 -13.05 3.64
C ASN A 202 -3.86 -14.24 4.24
N MET A 203 -3.52 -14.64 5.47
CA MET A 203 -4.24 -15.70 6.19
C MET A 203 -5.67 -15.29 6.54
N LYS A 204 -5.85 -14.08 7.05
CA LYS A 204 -7.14 -13.56 7.49
C LYS A 204 -8.14 -13.40 6.33
N ARG A 205 -7.66 -13.00 5.17
CA ARG A 205 -8.46 -12.81 3.95
C ARG A 205 -8.56 -14.06 3.08
N GLY A 206 -7.85 -15.14 3.41
CA GLY A 206 -7.75 -16.31 2.55
C GLY A 206 -7.14 -15.99 1.19
N SER A 207 -6.28 -14.96 1.13
CA SER A 207 -5.66 -14.49 -0.13
C SER A 207 -4.81 -15.57 -0.78
N GLY A 208 -4.23 -16.49 0.01
CA GLY A 208 -3.40 -17.58 -0.47
C GLY A 208 -2.07 -17.70 0.30
N ARG A 209 -1.30 -18.73 -0.08
CA ARG A 209 0.03 -18.94 0.48
C ARG A 209 1.07 -18.16 -0.31
N PHE A 210 1.83 -17.31 0.36
CA PHE A 210 2.96 -16.60 -0.23
C PHE A 210 4.02 -17.60 -0.76
N PRO A 211 4.49 -17.47 -2.01
CA PRO A 211 5.41 -18.42 -2.63
C PRO A 211 6.87 -18.15 -2.21
N TYR A 212 7.16 -18.29 -0.92
CA TYR A 212 8.43 -17.91 -0.30
C TYR A 212 9.65 -18.52 -0.96
N GLU A 213 9.58 -19.80 -1.38
CA GLU A 213 10.68 -20.49 -2.03
C GLU A 213 11.04 -19.88 -3.40
N LEU A 214 10.02 -19.49 -4.19
CA LEU A 214 10.23 -18.80 -5.47
C LEU A 214 10.86 -17.42 -5.23
N ALA A 215 10.32 -16.67 -4.27
CA ALA A 215 10.81 -15.36 -3.93
C ALA A 215 12.29 -15.35 -3.48
N ILE A 216 12.69 -16.32 -2.66
CA ILE A 216 14.10 -16.47 -2.25
C ILE A 216 15.00 -16.88 -3.41
N ARG A 217 14.56 -17.81 -4.26
CA ARG A 217 15.36 -18.27 -5.42
C ARG A 217 15.60 -17.17 -6.44
N SER A 218 14.64 -16.29 -6.67
CA SER A 218 14.79 -15.15 -7.59
C SER A 218 15.77 -14.08 -7.08
N GLY A 219 16.10 -14.09 -5.78
CA GLY A 219 16.91 -13.05 -5.16
C GLY A 219 16.15 -11.73 -4.90
N ALA A 220 14.82 -11.75 -4.97
CA ALA A 220 13.99 -10.58 -4.66
C ALA A 220 14.19 -10.12 -3.20
N ARG A 221 14.08 -8.81 -2.97
CA ARG A 221 14.12 -8.26 -1.61
C ARG A 221 12.76 -8.48 -0.95
N ILE A 222 12.76 -9.13 0.21
CA ILE A 222 11.55 -9.41 0.99
C ILE A 222 11.69 -8.78 2.38
N THR A 223 10.59 -8.22 2.86
CA THR A 223 10.47 -7.63 4.20
C THR A 223 9.19 -8.08 4.89
#